data_2fbc03f080d374f0ff12c88a91b360b6
#
_entry.id   2fbc03f080d374f0ff12c88a91b360b6
#
_cell.length_a   1.000
_cell.length_b   1.000
_cell.length_c   1.000
_cell.angle_alpha   90.00
_cell.angle_beta   90.00
_cell.angle_gamma   90.00
#
_symmetry.space_group_name_H-M   'P 1'
#
loop_
_entity.id
_entity.type
_entity.pdbx_description
1 polymer ?
#
loop_
_entity_poly.entity_id
_entity_poly.type
_entity_poly.pdbx_seq_one_letter_code
_entity_poly.pdbx_strand_id
1 'polypeptide(L)'
;AAQTKRYGASRRVRVRLLWQPDNTDLAYTDNLYITINAGNPAITEFPTRGERDQMVCGLFAHELGHCLYTDFLAQQSYRNALSVCRWYPGKPALTRVLDVKNEREFWEYAQEDPQNLVLLGRIAHEVCNVLEDAAMENRVLERFPGTLGQALDFVRAWQWREMPTDTQLKEREAQGTPMFYCLLQLFLSYG
;
A
#
# COMPACT_ATOMS: atom_id res chain seq x y z
N ALA A 1 -4.11 18.85 -12.07
CA ALA A 1 -5.50 19.28 -11.77
C ALA A 1 -6.47 18.97 -12.92
N ALA A 2 -6.12 19.22 -14.18
CA ALA A 2 -6.99 18.92 -15.33
C ALA A 2 -7.13 17.41 -15.57
N GLN A 3 -6.06 16.64 -15.42
CA GLN A 3 -6.07 15.18 -15.61
C GLN A 3 -6.91 14.48 -14.54
N THR A 4 -6.73 14.81 -13.26
CA THR A 4 -7.48 14.17 -12.17
C THR A 4 -8.99 14.40 -12.31
N LYS A 5 -9.41 15.60 -12.72
CA LYS A 5 -10.82 15.88 -13.02
C LYS A 5 -11.35 15.06 -14.21
N ARG A 6 -10.51 14.79 -15.22
CA ARG A 6 -10.86 13.95 -16.38
C ARG A 6 -11.20 12.52 -15.96
N TYR A 7 -10.55 11.99 -14.94
CA TYR A 7 -10.76 10.63 -14.45
C TYR A 7 -11.81 10.53 -13.33
N GLY A 8 -12.49 11.62 -12.98
CA GLY A 8 -13.66 11.58 -12.10
C GLY A 8 -13.36 11.71 -10.61
N ALA A 9 -12.17 12.19 -10.24
CA ALA A 9 -11.90 12.54 -8.85
C ALA A 9 -12.87 13.63 -8.36
N SER A 10 -13.46 13.44 -7.20
CA SER A 10 -14.43 14.37 -6.60
C SER A 10 -13.80 15.72 -6.23
N ARG A 11 -12.48 15.77 -6.08
CA ARG A 11 -11.70 16.96 -5.76
C ARG A 11 -10.70 17.27 -6.87
N ARG A 12 -10.23 18.52 -6.92
CA ARG A 12 -9.09 18.90 -7.77
C ARG A 12 -7.80 18.43 -7.11
N VAL A 13 -7.36 17.24 -7.43
CA VAL A 13 -6.05 16.75 -7.06
C VAL A 13 -5.00 17.36 -7.99
N ARG A 14 -3.91 17.86 -7.45
CA ARG A 14 -2.77 18.41 -8.21
C ARG A 14 -1.71 17.34 -8.37
N VAL A 15 -1.00 17.34 -9.48
CA VAL A 15 0.13 16.44 -9.71
C VAL A 15 1.43 17.22 -9.56
N ARG A 16 2.38 16.67 -8.83
CA ARG A 16 3.76 17.16 -8.68
C ARG A 16 4.73 16.12 -9.19
N LEU A 17 5.69 16.54 -9.95
CA LEU A 17 6.86 15.73 -10.28
C LEU A 17 8.04 16.29 -9.50
N LEU A 18 8.73 15.43 -8.76
CA LEU A 18 9.95 15.74 -8.06
C LEU A 18 11.14 15.12 -8.79
N TRP A 19 12.32 15.66 -8.52
CA TRP A 19 13.59 15.08 -8.96
C TRP A 19 14.50 14.98 -7.73
N GLN A 20 14.37 13.86 -7.01
CA GLN A 20 15.08 13.61 -5.75
C GLN A 20 15.70 12.19 -5.78
N PRO A 21 16.88 12.00 -6.40
CA PRO A 21 17.49 10.68 -6.55
C PRO A 21 17.77 9.96 -5.24
N ASP A 22 18.07 10.71 -4.19
CA ASP A 22 18.42 10.18 -2.87
C ASP A 22 17.19 9.84 -2.00
N ASN A 23 15.98 10.19 -2.45
CA ASN A 23 14.75 9.87 -1.74
C ASN A 23 14.17 8.54 -2.22
N THR A 24 13.92 7.62 -1.30
CA THR A 24 13.40 6.28 -1.58
C THR A 24 11.92 6.25 -1.96
N ASP A 25 11.16 7.30 -1.63
CA ASP A 25 9.75 7.38 -1.99
C ASP A 25 9.58 7.50 -3.50
N LEU A 26 8.81 6.57 -4.09
CA LEU A 26 8.48 6.56 -5.52
C LEU A 26 7.33 7.51 -5.83
N ALA A 27 6.23 7.34 -5.13
CA ALA A 27 5.03 8.15 -5.26
C ALA A 27 4.23 8.12 -3.95
N TYR A 28 3.39 9.11 -3.75
CA TYR A 28 2.42 9.15 -2.65
C TYR A 28 1.33 10.18 -2.93
N THR A 29 0.19 10.02 -2.26
CA THR A 29 -0.88 11.03 -2.24
C THR A 29 -1.30 11.41 -0.83
N ASP A 30 -1.63 12.68 -0.65
CA ASP A 30 -2.32 13.22 0.53
C ASP A 30 -3.79 13.58 0.24
N ASN A 31 -4.33 13.05 -0.85
CA ASN A 31 -5.66 13.34 -1.40
C ASN A 31 -5.84 14.79 -1.93
N LEU A 32 -4.81 15.62 -1.85
CA LEU A 32 -4.74 16.96 -2.45
C LEU A 32 -3.70 17.03 -3.57
N TYR A 33 -2.61 16.30 -3.37
CA TYR A 33 -1.52 16.19 -4.32
C TYR A 33 -1.21 14.72 -4.57
N ILE A 34 -0.99 14.38 -5.82
CA ILE A 34 -0.27 13.17 -6.24
C ILE A 34 1.15 13.61 -6.50
N THR A 35 2.09 13.09 -5.74
CA THR A 35 3.51 13.41 -5.85
C THR A 35 4.25 12.19 -6.38
N ILE A 36 5.02 12.36 -7.46
CA ILE A 36 5.82 11.31 -8.08
C ILE A 36 7.27 11.76 -8.15
N ASN A 37 8.18 10.96 -7.64
CA ASN A 37 9.61 11.23 -7.69
C ASN A 37 10.22 10.67 -8.98
N ALA A 38 10.17 11.43 -10.06
CA ALA A 38 10.71 11.03 -11.35
C ALA A 38 12.26 10.89 -11.37
N GLY A 39 12.95 11.38 -10.35
CA GLY A 39 14.39 11.23 -10.15
C GLY A 39 14.78 9.94 -9.38
N ASN A 40 13.81 9.16 -8.89
CA ASN A 40 14.11 7.92 -8.18
C ASN A 40 14.81 6.89 -9.10
N PRO A 41 15.86 6.18 -8.61
CA PRO A 41 16.56 5.15 -9.37
C PRO A 41 15.64 4.11 -10.02
N ALA A 42 14.60 3.67 -9.33
CA ALA A 42 13.61 2.73 -9.87
C ALA A 42 12.87 3.23 -11.13
N ILE A 43 12.96 4.52 -11.44
CA ILE A 43 12.43 5.10 -12.68
C ILE A 43 13.59 5.41 -13.66
N THR A 44 14.65 6.03 -13.16
CA THR A 44 15.73 6.53 -14.02
C THR A 44 16.61 5.44 -14.60
N GLU A 45 16.66 4.26 -13.96
CA GLU A 45 17.42 3.08 -14.44
C GLU A 45 16.77 2.37 -15.62
N PHE A 46 15.49 2.63 -15.93
CA PHE A 46 14.90 2.11 -17.17
C PHE A 46 15.63 2.66 -18.39
N PRO A 47 16.02 1.78 -19.35
CA PRO A 47 16.88 2.15 -20.48
C PRO A 47 16.21 3.12 -21.44
N THR A 48 14.90 3.00 -21.65
CA THR A 48 14.19 3.83 -22.61
C THR A 48 13.32 4.90 -21.94
N ARG A 49 13.13 6.01 -22.65
CA ARG A 49 12.21 7.05 -22.23
C ARG A 49 10.79 6.52 -22.12
N GLY A 50 10.37 5.62 -23.03
CA GLY A 50 9.03 5.04 -23.05
C GLY A 50 8.73 4.26 -21.77
N GLU A 51 9.67 3.45 -21.29
CA GLU A 51 9.52 2.71 -20.03
C GLU A 51 9.46 3.65 -18.83
N ARG A 52 10.27 4.69 -18.78
CA ARG A 52 10.21 5.72 -17.73
C ARG A 52 8.88 6.44 -17.73
N ASP A 53 8.37 6.80 -18.90
CA ASP A 53 7.05 7.43 -19.03
C ASP A 53 5.92 6.46 -18.59
N GLN A 54 6.03 5.17 -18.91
CA GLN A 54 5.09 4.13 -18.42
C GLN A 54 5.15 3.99 -16.90
N MET A 55 6.34 3.95 -16.31
CA MET A 55 6.50 3.86 -14.85
C MET A 55 5.87 5.06 -14.16
N VAL A 56 6.16 6.29 -14.60
CA VAL A 56 5.54 7.52 -14.06
C VAL A 56 4.02 7.51 -14.24
N CYS A 57 3.52 7.05 -15.38
CA CYS A 57 2.08 6.97 -15.66
C CYS A 57 1.39 5.91 -14.77
N GLY A 58 2.03 4.76 -14.54
CA GLY A 58 1.51 3.70 -13.69
C GLY A 58 1.48 4.11 -12.21
N LEU A 59 2.54 4.74 -11.72
CA LEU A 59 2.55 5.34 -10.38
C LEU A 59 1.46 6.41 -10.23
N PHE A 60 1.25 7.25 -11.26
CA PHE A 60 0.12 8.17 -11.26
C PHE A 60 -1.22 7.45 -11.21
N ALA A 61 -1.39 6.35 -11.93
CA ALA A 61 -2.63 5.57 -11.94
C ALA A 61 -2.91 4.95 -10.56
N HIS A 62 -1.89 4.43 -9.89
CA HIS A 62 -1.96 3.93 -8.51
C HIS A 62 -2.42 5.03 -7.55
N GLU A 63 -1.72 6.15 -7.49
CA GLU A 63 -2.05 7.26 -6.58
C GLU A 63 -3.44 7.89 -6.88
N LEU A 64 -3.83 7.92 -8.17
CA LEU A 64 -5.16 8.33 -8.57
C LEU A 64 -6.22 7.35 -8.05
N GLY A 65 -5.90 6.06 -8.02
CA GLY A 65 -6.76 5.03 -7.45
C GLY A 65 -7.08 5.31 -5.98
N HIS A 66 -6.08 5.65 -5.17
CA HIS A 66 -6.30 6.09 -3.79
C HIS A 66 -7.21 7.31 -3.71
N CYS A 67 -6.99 8.32 -4.55
CA CYS A 67 -7.87 9.51 -4.59
C CYS A 67 -9.33 9.19 -4.96
N LEU A 68 -9.57 8.11 -5.69
CA LEU A 68 -10.90 7.72 -6.18
C LEU A 68 -11.62 6.75 -5.25
N TYR A 69 -10.89 5.85 -4.59
CA TYR A 69 -11.46 4.65 -3.97
C TYR A 69 -11.13 4.48 -2.50
N THR A 70 -10.08 5.13 -1.98
CA THR A 70 -9.69 5.03 -0.57
C THR A 70 -10.63 5.85 0.31
N ASP A 71 -11.17 5.21 1.35
CA ASP A 71 -11.89 5.89 2.43
C ASP A 71 -10.91 6.29 3.55
N PHE A 72 -10.25 7.44 3.36
CA PHE A 72 -9.29 7.98 4.31
C PHE A 72 -9.91 8.24 5.71
N LEU A 73 -11.22 8.52 5.78
CA LEU A 73 -11.91 8.70 7.07
C LEU A 73 -12.07 7.35 7.79
N ALA A 74 -12.44 6.30 7.07
CA ALA A 74 -12.50 4.96 7.62
C ALA A 74 -11.13 4.49 8.12
N GLN A 75 -10.07 4.70 7.33
CA GLN A 75 -8.69 4.38 7.75
C GLN A 75 -8.27 5.15 9.01
N GLN A 76 -8.59 6.44 9.10
CA GLN A 76 -8.29 7.23 10.30
C GLN A 76 -9.09 6.74 11.50
N SER A 77 -10.38 6.43 11.30
CA SER A 77 -11.27 5.90 12.37
C SER A 77 -10.78 4.55 12.88
N TYR A 78 -10.33 3.67 11.97
CA TYR A 78 -9.71 2.40 12.31
C TYR A 78 -8.45 2.59 13.17
N ARG A 79 -7.52 3.46 12.74
CA ARG A 79 -6.29 3.77 13.51
C ARG A 79 -6.61 4.33 14.90
N ASN A 80 -7.59 5.24 14.98
CA ASN A 80 -8.03 5.81 16.26
C ASN A 80 -8.67 4.74 17.18
N ALA A 81 -9.46 3.83 16.64
CA ALA A 81 -10.03 2.74 17.41
C ALA A 81 -8.95 1.78 17.92
N LEU A 82 -8.02 1.39 17.07
CA LEU A 82 -6.90 0.52 17.45
C LEU A 82 -6.05 1.15 18.56
N SER A 83 -5.75 2.45 18.48
CA SER A 83 -4.95 3.16 19.49
C SER A 83 -5.58 3.18 20.89
N VAL A 84 -6.85 2.87 21.01
CA VAL A 84 -7.59 2.72 22.29
C VAL A 84 -8.11 1.30 22.51
N CYS A 85 -7.47 0.32 21.88
CA CYS A 85 -7.79 -1.11 21.98
C CYS A 85 -9.26 -1.43 21.67
N ARG A 86 -9.77 -0.88 20.57
CA ARG A 86 -11.15 -1.11 20.12
C ARG A 86 -11.21 -1.60 18.69
N TRP A 87 -12.21 -2.42 18.41
CA TRP A 87 -12.57 -2.82 17.05
C TRP A 87 -13.23 -1.68 16.27
N TYR A 88 -13.00 -1.64 14.95
CA TYR A 88 -13.66 -0.74 14.00
C TYR A 88 -14.16 -1.53 12.78
N PRO A 89 -15.37 -1.27 12.30
CA PRO A 89 -16.41 -0.34 12.80
C PRO A 89 -17.11 -0.85 14.07
N GLY A 90 -16.82 -2.06 14.51
CA GLY A 90 -17.36 -2.69 15.71
C GLY A 90 -16.75 -4.08 15.90
N LYS A 91 -17.03 -4.72 17.01
CA LYS A 91 -16.52 -6.06 17.31
C LYS A 91 -17.07 -7.07 16.30
N PRO A 92 -16.19 -7.87 15.64
CA PRO A 92 -16.63 -8.92 14.73
C PRO A 92 -17.33 -10.04 15.48
N ALA A 93 -18.27 -10.71 14.81
CA ALA A 93 -18.95 -11.90 15.34
C ALA A 93 -17.99 -13.11 15.24
N LEU A 94 -17.23 -13.36 16.29
CA LEU A 94 -16.33 -14.51 16.37
C LEU A 94 -17.11 -15.74 16.82
N THR A 95 -17.12 -16.78 15.98
CA THR A 95 -17.88 -18.02 16.25
C THR A 95 -16.96 -19.20 16.60
N ARG A 96 -15.71 -19.19 16.17
CA ARG A 96 -14.76 -20.26 16.47
C ARG A 96 -14.06 -19.98 17.79
N VAL A 97 -13.91 -21.02 18.60
CA VAL A 97 -13.24 -20.95 19.91
C VAL A 97 -11.80 -20.40 19.78
N LEU A 98 -11.09 -20.80 18.71
CA LEU A 98 -9.74 -20.31 18.46
C LEU A 98 -9.71 -18.80 18.19
N ASP A 99 -10.66 -18.27 17.43
CA ASP A 99 -10.70 -16.83 17.11
C ASP A 99 -11.02 -16.00 18.36
N VAL A 100 -11.91 -16.49 19.23
CA VAL A 100 -12.20 -15.83 20.52
C VAL A 100 -10.98 -15.84 21.44
N LYS A 101 -10.22 -16.96 21.45
CA LYS A 101 -8.97 -17.06 22.22
C LYS A 101 -7.93 -16.07 21.66
N ASN A 102 -7.70 -16.08 20.35
CA ASN A 102 -6.73 -15.20 19.69
C ASN A 102 -7.10 -13.72 19.89
N GLU A 103 -8.38 -13.36 19.82
CA GLU A 103 -8.84 -11.99 20.11
C GLU A 103 -8.43 -11.54 21.50
N ARG A 104 -8.67 -12.40 22.50
CA ARG A 104 -8.31 -12.09 23.88
C ARG A 104 -6.80 -11.90 24.03
N GLU A 105 -6.01 -12.85 23.55
CA GLU A 105 -4.55 -12.79 23.61
C GLU A 105 -4.00 -11.56 22.87
N PHE A 106 -4.61 -11.18 21.75
CA PHE A 106 -4.25 -9.97 21.00
C PHE A 106 -4.43 -8.70 21.84
N TRP A 107 -5.57 -8.55 22.52
CA TRP A 107 -5.82 -7.36 23.32
C TRP A 107 -5.07 -7.37 24.66
N GLU A 108 -4.83 -8.53 25.26
CA GLU A 108 -3.96 -8.68 26.42
C GLU A 108 -2.55 -8.22 26.07
N TYR A 109 -1.97 -8.72 24.97
CA TYR A 109 -0.66 -8.29 24.48
C TYR A 109 -0.60 -6.79 24.16
N ALA A 110 -1.63 -6.24 23.51
CA ALA A 110 -1.69 -4.81 23.18
C ALA A 110 -1.71 -3.90 24.43
N GLN A 111 -2.26 -4.37 25.54
CA GLN A 111 -2.41 -3.60 26.78
C GLN A 111 -1.25 -3.80 27.76
N GLU A 112 -0.42 -4.83 27.56
CA GLU A 112 0.71 -5.15 28.43
C GLU A 112 1.80 -4.07 28.35
N ASP A 113 2.09 -3.56 27.16
CA ASP A 113 3.09 -2.52 26.92
C ASP A 113 2.63 -1.57 25.79
N PRO A 114 2.73 -0.24 25.96
CA PRO A 114 2.44 0.71 24.88
C PRO A 114 3.21 0.47 23.59
N GLN A 115 4.42 -0.11 23.66
CA GLN A 115 5.21 -0.47 22.46
C GLN A 115 4.57 -1.61 21.68
N ASN A 116 3.91 -2.54 22.33
CA ASN A 116 3.18 -3.63 21.70
C ASN A 116 2.04 -3.07 20.83
N LEU A 117 1.30 -2.09 21.35
CA LEU A 117 0.24 -1.42 20.60
C LEU A 117 0.77 -0.68 19.37
N VAL A 118 1.94 -0.03 19.48
CA VAL A 118 2.63 0.62 18.35
C VAL A 118 3.02 -0.43 17.30
N LEU A 119 3.58 -1.56 17.71
CA LEU A 119 3.95 -2.67 16.82
C LEU A 119 2.73 -3.23 16.10
N LEU A 120 1.67 -3.55 16.83
CA LEU A 120 0.42 -4.04 16.26
C LEU A 120 -0.20 -3.02 15.29
N GLY A 121 -0.11 -1.73 15.60
CA GLY A 121 -0.55 -0.66 14.73
C GLY A 121 0.20 -0.61 13.41
N ARG A 122 1.52 -0.83 13.43
CA ARG A 122 2.34 -0.94 12.20
C ARG A 122 1.96 -2.16 11.38
N ILE A 123 1.88 -3.33 12.02
CA ILE A 123 1.48 -4.59 11.36
C ILE A 123 0.11 -4.44 10.69
N ALA A 124 -0.85 -3.91 11.42
CA ALA A 124 -2.20 -3.69 10.91
C ALA A 124 -2.22 -2.69 9.74
N HIS A 125 -1.40 -1.64 9.80
CA HIS A 125 -1.26 -0.67 8.73
C HIS A 125 -0.72 -1.32 7.45
N GLU A 126 0.35 -2.10 7.54
CA GLU A 126 0.94 -2.81 6.38
C GLU A 126 -0.06 -3.78 5.74
N VAL A 127 -0.76 -4.57 6.55
CA VAL A 127 -1.79 -5.49 6.03
C VAL A 127 -2.93 -4.72 5.35
N CYS A 128 -3.40 -3.63 5.96
CA CYS A 128 -4.46 -2.81 5.38
C CYS A 128 -4.03 -2.17 4.05
N ASN A 129 -2.79 -1.68 3.96
CA ASN A 129 -2.26 -1.11 2.72
C ASN A 129 -2.27 -2.15 1.60
N VAL A 130 -1.71 -3.33 1.85
CA VAL A 130 -1.68 -4.42 0.84
C VAL A 130 -3.07 -4.77 0.33
N LEU A 131 -4.03 -4.94 1.24
CA LEU A 131 -5.41 -5.30 0.88
C LEU A 131 -6.12 -4.16 0.13
N GLU A 132 -5.86 -2.93 0.54
CA GLU A 132 -6.45 -1.75 -0.07
C GLU A 132 -5.87 -1.49 -1.46
N ASP A 133 -4.55 -1.60 -1.62
CA ASP A 133 -3.86 -1.47 -2.91
C ASP A 133 -4.41 -2.48 -3.91
N ALA A 134 -4.50 -3.75 -3.53
CA ALA A 134 -5.06 -4.79 -4.39
C ALA A 134 -6.51 -4.49 -4.81
N ALA A 135 -7.36 -4.08 -3.86
CA ALA A 135 -8.76 -3.76 -4.13
C ALA A 135 -8.91 -2.50 -4.99
N MET A 136 -8.09 -1.49 -4.75
CA MET A 136 -8.10 -0.21 -5.46
C MET A 136 -7.55 -0.36 -6.88
N GLU A 137 -6.43 -1.04 -7.05
CA GLU A 137 -5.83 -1.27 -8.36
C GLU A 137 -6.74 -2.07 -9.29
N ASN A 138 -7.41 -3.10 -8.79
CA ASN A 138 -8.39 -3.85 -9.57
C ASN A 138 -9.51 -2.94 -10.09
N ARG A 139 -10.01 -2.00 -9.27
CA ARG A 139 -11.02 -1.01 -9.71
C ARG A 139 -10.46 -0.03 -10.75
N VAL A 140 -9.18 0.34 -10.65
CA VAL A 140 -8.51 1.18 -11.66
C VAL A 140 -8.41 0.44 -12.97
N LEU A 141 -7.98 -0.83 -12.96
CA LEU A 141 -7.87 -1.67 -14.16
C LEU A 141 -9.22 -1.88 -14.84
N GLU A 142 -10.26 -2.18 -14.07
CA GLU A 142 -11.63 -2.35 -14.61
C GLU A 142 -12.16 -1.07 -15.25
N ARG A 143 -11.92 0.07 -14.60
CA ARG A 143 -12.49 1.35 -15.04
C ARG A 143 -11.70 2.04 -16.13
N PHE A 144 -10.40 1.86 -16.15
CA PHE A 144 -9.47 2.53 -17.05
C PHE A 144 -8.53 1.55 -17.77
N PRO A 145 -9.05 0.57 -18.54
CA PRO A 145 -8.24 -0.50 -19.14
C PRO A 145 -7.30 -0.02 -20.25
N GLY A 146 -7.39 1.26 -20.66
CA GLY A 146 -6.51 1.87 -21.65
C GLY A 146 -5.13 2.24 -21.09
N THR A 147 -4.65 3.44 -21.42
CA THR A 147 -3.28 3.88 -21.07
C THR A 147 -2.97 3.79 -19.58
N LEU A 148 -3.92 4.11 -18.69
CA LEU A 148 -3.69 4.03 -17.24
C LEU A 148 -3.58 2.59 -16.78
N GLY A 149 -4.49 1.70 -17.21
CA GLY A 149 -4.43 0.28 -16.85
C GLY A 149 -3.15 -0.38 -17.34
N GLN A 150 -2.79 -0.16 -18.61
CA GLN A 150 -1.55 -0.69 -19.17
C GLN A 150 -0.29 -0.19 -18.42
N ALA A 151 -0.28 1.07 -18.02
CA ALA A 151 0.83 1.62 -17.25
C ALA A 151 0.86 1.07 -15.81
N LEU A 152 -0.30 0.84 -15.19
CA LEU A 152 -0.39 0.19 -13.88
C LEU A 152 0.07 -1.27 -13.95
N ASP A 153 -0.32 -2.01 -14.98
CA ASP A 153 0.18 -3.37 -15.22
C ASP A 153 1.69 -3.41 -15.42
N PHE A 154 2.26 -2.38 -16.06
CA PHE A 154 3.72 -2.26 -16.20
C PHE A 154 4.40 -2.11 -14.82
N VAL A 155 3.86 -1.26 -13.94
CA VAL A 155 4.38 -1.09 -12.56
C VAL A 155 4.26 -2.40 -11.78
N ARG A 156 3.10 -3.08 -11.83
CA ARG A 156 2.89 -4.39 -11.19
C ARG A 156 3.89 -5.44 -11.67
N ALA A 157 4.11 -5.52 -12.98
CA ALA A 157 5.09 -6.44 -13.56
C ALA A 157 6.53 -6.11 -13.15
N TRP A 158 6.85 -4.84 -12.96
CA TRP A 158 8.14 -4.42 -12.42
C TRP A 158 8.25 -4.79 -10.94
N GLN A 159 7.27 -4.46 -10.11
CA GLN A 159 7.23 -4.84 -8.68
C GLN A 159 7.38 -6.36 -8.50
N TRP A 160 6.67 -7.16 -9.30
CA TRP A 160 6.78 -8.61 -9.29
C TRP A 160 8.21 -9.10 -9.55
N ARG A 161 8.92 -8.51 -10.50
CA ARG A 161 10.32 -8.88 -10.80
C ARG A 161 11.29 -8.52 -9.68
N GLU A 162 11.00 -7.45 -8.95
CA GLU A 162 11.82 -6.98 -7.82
C GLU A 162 11.50 -7.71 -6.52
N MET A 163 10.45 -8.52 -6.48
CA MET A 163 10.09 -9.28 -5.28
C MET A 163 11.17 -10.29 -4.93
N PRO A 164 11.49 -10.41 -3.62
CA PRO A 164 12.46 -11.40 -3.18
C PRO A 164 11.93 -12.81 -3.38
N THR A 165 12.80 -13.71 -3.78
CA THR A 165 12.50 -15.15 -3.84
C THR A 165 12.35 -15.74 -2.44
N ASP A 166 11.70 -16.91 -2.31
CA ASP A 166 11.58 -17.65 -1.06
C ASP A 166 12.93 -17.90 -0.39
N THR A 167 13.97 -18.16 -1.18
CA THR A 167 15.35 -18.36 -0.67
C THR A 167 15.88 -17.06 -0.07
N GLN A 168 15.72 -15.94 -0.74
CA GLN A 168 16.15 -14.63 -0.23
C GLN A 168 15.35 -14.22 1.02
N LEU A 169 14.07 -14.57 1.11
CA LEU A 169 13.27 -14.30 2.31
C LEU A 169 13.75 -15.11 3.50
N LYS A 170 14.09 -16.40 3.32
CA LYS A 170 14.69 -17.25 4.36
C LYS A 170 16.06 -16.72 4.82
N GLU A 171 16.87 -16.24 3.88
CA GLU A 171 18.15 -15.62 4.20
C GLU A 171 17.97 -14.33 5.01
N ARG A 172 17.01 -13.48 4.65
CA ARG A 172 16.68 -12.25 5.40
C ARG A 172 16.19 -12.57 6.81
N GLU A 173 15.32 -13.58 6.96
CA GLU A 173 14.86 -14.05 8.28
C GLU A 173 16.04 -14.53 9.14
N ALA A 174 16.94 -15.34 8.58
CA ALA A 174 18.14 -15.80 9.24
C ALA A 174 19.10 -14.66 9.65
N GLN A 175 19.06 -13.53 8.93
CA GLN A 175 19.81 -12.31 9.23
C GLN A 175 19.09 -11.37 10.21
N GLY A 176 17.92 -11.78 10.75
CA GLY A 176 17.17 -11.05 11.77
C GLY A 176 16.02 -10.18 11.25
N THR A 177 15.65 -10.30 9.97
CA THR A 177 14.41 -9.68 9.48
C THR A 177 13.22 -10.36 10.16
N PRO A 178 12.30 -9.61 10.79
CA PRO A 178 11.15 -10.22 11.44
C PRO A 178 10.32 -11.07 10.47
N MET A 179 9.95 -12.28 10.90
CA MET A 179 9.16 -13.24 10.11
C MET A 179 7.91 -12.61 9.51
N PHE A 180 7.26 -11.69 10.22
CA PHE A 180 6.09 -10.99 9.72
C PHE A 180 6.33 -10.31 8.37
N TYR A 181 7.46 -9.61 8.21
CA TYR A 181 7.78 -8.94 6.94
C TYR A 181 8.07 -9.94 5.82
N CYS A 182 8.69 -11.08 6.13
CA CYS A 182 8.89 -12.15 5.16
C CYS A 182 7.55 -12.75 4.72
N LEU A 183 6.63 -12.99 5.64
CA LEU A 183 5.29 -13.48 5.36
C LEU A 183 4.45 -12.47 4.56
N LEU A 184 4.56 -11.17 4.86
CA LEU A 184 3.89 -10.12 4.10
C LEU A 184 4.37 -10.08 2.65
N GLN A 185 5.68 -10.22 2.43
CA GLN A 185 6.24 -10.30 1.07
C GLN A 185 5.75 -11.55 0.32
N LEU A 186 5.67 -12.71 0.98
CA LEU A 186 5.08 -13.91 0.41
C LEU A 186 3.60 -13.68 0.05
N PHE A 187 2.84 -13.07 0.94
CA PHE A 187 1.43 -12.75 0.69
C PHE A 187 1.26 -11.86 -0.55
N LEU A 188 2.09 -10.82 -0.69
CA LEU A 188 2.14 -9.97 -1.88
C LEU A 188 2.51 -10.73 -3.16
N SER A 189 3.32 -11.80 -3.04
CA SER A 189 3.74 -12.61 -4.19
C SER A 189 2.64 -13.53 -4.73
N TYR A 190 1.60 -13.82 -3.95
CA TYR A 190 0.52 -14.74 -4.31
C TYR A 190 -0.86 -14.08 -4.42
N GLY A 191 -0.99 -12.79 -4.11
CA GLY A 191 -2.22 -12.01 -4.21
C GLY A 191 -2.28 -11.16 -5.46
#